data_bad5f72999c5d0839935697c05f78831
#
_entry.id   bad5f72999c5d0839935697c05f78831
#
_cell.length_a   1.000
_cell.length_b   1.000
_cell.length_c   1.000
_cell.angle_alpha   90.00
_cell.angle_beta   90.00
_cell.angle_gamma   90.00
#
_symmetry.space_group_name_H-M   'P 1'
#
loop_
_entity.id
_entity.type
_entity.pdbx_description
1 polymer ?
#
loop_
_entity_poly.entity_id
_entity_poly.type
_entity_poly.pdbx_seq_one_letter_code
_entity_poly.pdbx_strand_id
1 'polypeptide(L)'
;MAPVVDVHVWVAPENRADALRRFLADHVDVERPGDDRLAAVERTYVHGAPLPGDRALLADLARTPQDTGAFTIYVRAREHHGANVTVTREGAPVVGLAIDDPLESRVAVAEAVVLAAQLEAAVGGTATLLGAEVLPPPQDRDEWRDAEAVLHRSGSIETSGTD
;
A
#
# COMPACT_ATOMS: atom_id res chain seq x y z
N MET A 1 18.61 -11.49 4.21
CA MET A 1 17.79 -10.39 3.66
C MET A 1 18.29 -9.06 4.19
N ALA A 2 18.47 -8.09 3.31
CA ALA A 2 18.81 -6.77 3.76
C ALA A 2 17.64 -6.16 4.56
N PRO A 3 17.89 -5.50 5.69
CA PRO A 3 16.85 -4.79 6.42
C PRO A 3 16.16 -3.75 5.54
N VAL A 4 14.86 -3.59 5.72
CA VAL A 4 14.06 -2.60 5.01
C VAL A 4 13.24 -1.78 6.00
N VAL A 5 12.91 -0.55 5.60
CA VAL A 5 11.89 0.25 6.26
C VAL A 5 10.65 0.23 5.35
N ASP A 6 9.53 -0.20 5.89
CA ASP A 6 8.27 -0.22 5.16
C ASP A 6 7.49 1.06 5.43
N VAL A 7 7.05 1.70 4.35
CA VAL A 7 6.19 2.88 4.39
C VAL A 7 4.83 2.48 3.87
N HIS A 8 3.78 2.77 4.64
CA HIS A 8 2.38 2.53 4.22
C HIS A 8 1.59 3.82 4.34
N VAL A 9 0.81 4.12 3.31
CA VAL A 9 -0.08 5.29 3.28
C VAL A 9 -1.52 4.82 3.08
N TRP A 10 -2.39 5.20 4.01
CA TRP A 10 -3.83 4.95 3.94
C TRP A 10 -4.51 6.07 3.15
N VAL A 11 -5.37 5.69 2.23
CA VAL A 11 -6.15 6.64 1.41
C VAL A 11 -7.64 6.37 1.63
N ALA A 12 -8.44 7.42 1.70
CA ALA A 12 -9.89 7.27 1.81
C ALA A 12 -10.47 6.54 0.60
N PRO A 13 -11.49 5.67 0.78
CA PRO A 13 -12.05 4.87 -0.32
C PRO A 13 -12.52 5.69 -1.53
N GLU A 14 -13.07 6.86 -1.30
CA GLU A 14 -13.54 7.75 -2.36
C GLU A 14 -12.43 8.28 -3.27
N ASN A 15 -11.20 8.27 -2.80
CA ASN A 15 -10.02 8.71 -3.56
C ASN A 15 -9.22 7.55 -4.15
N ARG A 16 -9.72 6.33 -4.03
CA ARG A 16 -8.98 5.11 -4.38
C ARG A 16 -8.47 5.08 -5.82
N ALA A 17 -9.32 5.33 -6.79
CA ALA A 17 -8.94 5.24 -8.20
C ALA A 17 -7.82 6.21 -8.54
N ASP A 18 -7.93 7.46 -8.12
CA ASP A 18 -6.93 8.50 -8.39
C ASP A 18 -5.61 8.21 -7.65
N ALA A 19 -5.69 7.79 -6.40
CA ALA A 19 -4.51 7.44 -5.62
C ALA A 19 -3.73 6.28 -6.22
N LEU A 20 -4.43 5.22 -6.62
CA LEU A 20 -3.79 4.06 -7.26
C LEU A 20 -3.18 4.43 -8.60
N ARG A 21 -3.88 5.21 -9.41
CA ARG A 21 -3.37 5.67 -10.71
C ARG A 21 -2.06 6.43 -10.53
N ARG A 22 -2.00 7.35 -9.58
CA ARG A 22 -0.79 8.16 -9.31
C ARG A 22 0.35 7.31 -8.76
N PHE A 23 0.04 6.43 -7.81
CA PHE A 23 1.03 5.55 -7.20
C PHE A 23 1.68 4.63 -8.24
N LEU A 24 0.86 4.00 -9.07
CA LEU A 24 1.36 3.10 -10.12
C LEU A 24 2.20 3.87 -11.16
N ALA A 25 1.78 5.08 -11.55
CA ALA A 25 2.51 5.90 -12.51
C ALA A 25 3.88 6.35 -12.00
N ASP A 26 3.97 6.70 -10.70
CA ASP A 26 5.17 7.33 -10.14
C ASP A 26 6.14 6.34 -9.50
N HIS A 27 5.65 5.25 -8.93
CA HIS A 27 6.45 4.39 -8.05
C HIS A 27 6.57 2.93 -8.48
N VAL A 28 5.74 2.47 -9.40
CA VAL A 28 5.73 1.07 -9.84
C VAL A 28 6.29 0.92 -11.25
N ASP A 29 7.13 -0.10 -11.43
CA ASP A 29 7.59 -0.51 -12.76
C ASP A 29 6.47 -1.28 -13.47
N VAL A 30 5.56 -0.55 -14.12
CA VAL A 30 4.36 -1.14 -14.75
C VAL A 30 4.68 -1.99 -15.98
N GLU A 31 5.86 -1.84 -16.58
CA GLU A 31 6.31 -2.68 -17.71
C GLU A 31 6.81 -4.04 -17.22
N ARG A 32 7.36 -4.09 -16.01
CA ARG A 32 7.87 -5.31 -15.36
C ARG A 32 7.42 -5.39 -13.92
N PRO A 33 6.11 -5.52 -13.67
CA PRO A 33 5.59 -5.40 -12.31
C PRO A 33 5.96 -6.55 -11.39
N GLY A 34 6.42 -7.68 -11.92
CA GLY A 34 6.74 -8.87 -11.14
C GLY A 34 5.54 -9.74 -10.78
N ASP A 35 4.33 -9.21 -10.90
CA ASP A 35 3.08 -9.95 -10.73
C ASP A 35 2.10 -9.51 -11.82
N ASP A 36 1.73 -10.43 -12.69
CA ASP A 36 0.87 -10.16 -13.83
C ASP A 36 -0.56 -9.75 -13.44
N ARG A 37 -0.96 -10.02 -12.20
CA ARG A 37 -2.28 -9.65 -11.69
C ARG A 37 -2.44 -8.15 -11.44
N LEU A 38 -1.35 -7.37 -11.51
CA LEU A 38 -1.43 -5.91 -11.42
C LEU A 38 -2.37 -5.32 -12.47
N ALA A 39 -2.37 -5.87 -13.67
CA ALA A 39 -3.28 -5.43 -14.73
C ALA A 39 -4.76 -5.58 -14.33
N ALA A 40 -5.10 -6.66 -13.61
CA ALA A 40 -6.45 -6.86 -13.08
C ALA A 40 -6.80 -5.83 -11.99
N VAL A 41 -5.82 -5.44 -11.15
CA VAL A 41 -5.99 -4.37 -10.16
C VAL A 41 -6.29 -3.04 -10.86
N GLU A 42 -5.53 -2.69 -11.89
CA GLU A 42 -5.75 -1.45 -12.64
C GLU A 42 -7.14 -1.43 -13.29
N ARG A 43 -7.53 -2.50 -13.99
CA ARG A 43 -8.85 -2.56 -14.64
C ARG A 43 -9.98 -2.42 -13.63
N THR A 44 -9.86 -3.10 -12.50
CA THR A 44 -10.94 -3.15 -11.49
C THR A 44 -11.01 -1.88 -10.66
N TYR A 45 -9.88 -1.40 -10.15
CA TYR A 45 -9.84 -0.35 -9.12
C TYR A 45 -9.45 1.03 -9.63
N VAL A 46 -8.81 1.13 -10.79
CA VAL A 46 -8.47 2.41 -11.41
C VAL A 46 -9.49 2.77 -12.48
N HIS A 47 -9.78 1.83 -13.39
CA HIS A 47 -10.66 2.10 -14.54
C HIS A 47 -12.12 1.71 -14.30
N GLY A 48 -12.42 0.91 -13.27
CA GLY A 48 -13.76 0.45 -12.99
C GLY A 48 -14.36 -0.48 -14.06
N ALA A 49 -13.51 -1.15 -14.83
CA ALA A 49 -13.90 -1.98 -15.97
C ALA A 49 -13.19 -3.34 -15.96
N PRO A 50 -13.47 -4.18 -14.95
CA PRO A 50 -12.83 -5.49 -14.86
C PRO A 50 -13.26 -6.39 -16.03
N LEU A 51 -12.33 -7.24 -16.48
CA LEU A 51 -12.60 -8.29 -17.44
C LEU A 51 -13.12 -9.55 -16.73
N PRO A 52 -13.80 -10.46 -17.45
CA PRO A 52 -14.15 -11.77 -16.91
C PRO A 52 -12.89 -12.47 -16.38
N GLY A 53 -12.96 -13.00 -15.16
CA GLY A 53 -11.83 -13.65 -14.49
C GLY A 53 -10.96 -12.75 -13.63
N ASP A 54 -11.04 -11.44 -13.76
CA ASP A 54 -10.23 -10.53 -12.93
C ASP A 54 -10.52 -10.69 -11.44
N ARG A 55 -11.77 -10.82 -11.06
CA ARG A 55 -12.14 -11.03 -9.65
C ARG A 55 -11.58 -12.32 -9.07
N ALA A 56 -11.53 -13.37 -9.88
CA ALA A 56 -10.94 -14.64 -9.46
C ALA A 56 -9.43 -14.52 -9.27
N LEU A 57 -8.74 -13.79 -10.17
CA LEU A 57 -7.31 -13.52 -10.03
C LEU A 57 -7.01 -12.74 -8.73
N LEU A 58 -7.82 -11.75 -8.42
CA LEU A 58 -7.62 -10.93 -7.21
C LEU A 58 -7.99 -11.69 -5.94
N ALA A 59 -8.97 -12.58 -6.00
CA ALA A 59 -9.32 -13.45 -4.89
C ALA A 59 -8.16 -14.38 -4.48
N ASP A 60 -7.32 -14.78 -5.42
CA ASP A 60 -6.13 -15.59 -5.13
C ASP A 60 -5.08 -14.84 -4.32
N LEU A 61 -5.16 -13.52 -4.24
CA LEU A 61 -4.27 -12.69 -3.42
C LEU A 61 -4.72 -12.60 -1.96
N ALA A 62 -5.91 -13.07 -1.63
CA ALA A 62 -6.40 -13.05 -0.25
C ALA A 62 -5.52 -13.94 0.64
N ARG A 63 -5.31 -13.53 1.88
CA ARG A 63 -4.48 -14.26 2.85
C ARG A 63 -5.02 -15.66 3.14
N THR A 64 -6.35 -15.80 3.15
CA THR A 64 -7.03 -17.08 3.34
C THR A 64 -8.21 -17.19 2.37
N PRO A 65 -8.67 -18.41 2.02
CA PRO A 65 -9.83 -18.56 1.15
C PRO A 65 -11.12 -17.95 1.70
N GLN A 66 -11.21 -17.78 3.02
CA GLN A 66 -12.37 -17.21 3.70
C GLN A 66 -12.30 -15.68 3.78
N ASP A 67 -11.13 -15.10 3.57
CA ASP A 67 -10.92 -13.66 3.64
C ASP A 67 -11.30 -13.02 2.30
N THR A 68 -12.56 -12.63 2.19
CA THR A 68 -13.07 -12.00 0.98
C THR A 68 -13.08 -10.48 1.12
N GLY A 69 -12.62 -9.77 0.11
CA GLY A 69 -12.70 -8.31 0.03
C GLY A 69 -11.43 -7.56 0.39
N ALA A 70 -10.42 -8.22 0.94
CA ALA A 70 -9.13 -7.60 1.18
C ALA A 70 -8.01 -8.42 0.55
N PHE A 71 -7.02 -7.76 -0.01
CA PHE A 71 -5.84 -8.41 -0.57
C PHE A 71 -4.66 -7.46 -0.65
N THR A 72 -3.46 -8.01 -0.77
CA THR A 72 -2.23 -7.27 -1.06
C THR A 72 -1.55 -7.88 -2.27
N ILE A 73 -1.09 -7.02 -3.18
CA ILE A 73 -0.23 -7.39 -4.29
C ILE A 73 1.14 -6.74 -4.11
N TYR A 74 2.20 -7.54 -4.21
CA TYR A 74 3.58 -7.07 -4.18
C TYR A 74 4.08 -6.92 -5.60
N VAL A 75 4.65 -5.77 -5.89
CA VAL A 75 5.09 -5.42 -7.25
C VAL A 75 6.49 -4.80 -7.22
N ARG A 76 7.08 -4.67 -8.39
CA ARG A 76 8.40 -4.06 -8.53
C ARG A 76 8.28 -2.54 -8.46
N ALA A 77 9.06 -1.93 -7.57
CA ALA A 77 9.20 -0.48 -7.52
C ALA A 77 10.19 0.03 -8.57
N ARG A 78 10.03 1.27 -9.00
CA ARG A 78 10.97 1.92 -9.94
C ARG A 78 12.31 2.21 -9.30
N GLU A 79 12.32 2.75 -8.07
CA GLU A 79 13.53 3.26 -7.42
C GLU A 79 13.77 2.68 -6.03
N HIS A 80 12.83 1.92 -5.49
CA HIS A 80 12.91 1.37 -4.14
C HIS A 80 13.02 -0.16 -4.17
N HIS A 81 13.28 -0.76 -3.01
CA HIS A 81 13.41 -2.20 -2.87
C HIS A 81 12.15 -2.95 -3.35
N GLY A 82 10.98 -2.42 -3.06
CA GLY A 82 9.72 -3.00 -3.46
C GLY A 82 8.56 -2.04 -3.28
N ALA A 83 7.42 -2.40 -3.85
CA ALA A 83 6.18 -1.67 -3.72
C ALA A 83 5.05 -2.66 -3.46
N ASN A 84 3.97 -2.18 -2.86
CA ASN A 84 2.77 -2.98 -2.67
C ASN A 84 1.52 -2.11 -2.74
N VAL A 85 0.43 -2.76 -3.10
CA VAL A 85 -0.91 -2.18 -3.08
C VAL A 85 -1.79 -3.11 -2.29
N THR A 86 -2.50 -2.57 -1.32
CA THR A 86 -3.51 -3.28 -0.56
C THR A 86 -4.86 -2.63 -0.78
N VAL A 87 -5.89 -3.45 -0.98
CA VAL A 87 -7.28 -3.01 -0.86
C VAL A 87 -7.79 -3.58 0.47
N THR A 88 -8.17 -2.70 1.37
CA THR A 88 -8.63 -3.11 2.71
C THR A 88 -10.07 -3.58 2.70
N ARG A 89 -10.50 -4.22 3.78
CA ARG A 89 -11.89 -4.67 3.96
C ARG A 89 -12.89 -3.53 3.86
N GLU A 90 -12.48 -2.32 4.26
CA GLU A 90 -13.30 -1.11 4.15
C GLU A 90 -13.28 -0.48 2.74
N GLY A 91 -12.50 -1.04 1.83
CA GLY A 91 -12.33 -0.52 0.48
C GLY A 91 -11.32 0.62 0.35
N ALA A 92 -10.71 1.04 1.44
CA ALA A 92 -9.62 2.02 1.41
C ALA A 92 -8.36 1.37 0.85
N PRO A 93 -7.63 2.00 -0.08
CA PRO A 93 -6.35 1.49 -0.50
C PRO A 93 -5.26 1.86 0.50
N VAL A 94 -4.29 0.97 0.65
CA VAL A 94 -3.02 1.26 1.31
C VAL A 94 -1.92 1.04 0.27
N VAL A 95 -1.16 2.08 0.00
CA VAL A 95 -0.02 1.99 -0.91
C VAL A 95 1.27 1.96 -0.10
N GLY A 96 2.21 1.12 -0.51
CA GLY A 96 3.41 0.89 0.26
C GLY A 96 4.68 0.86 -0.56
N LEU A 97 5.77 1.33 0.05
CA LEU A 97 7.12 1.24 -0.48
C LEU A 97 8.03 0.61 0.58
N ALA A 98 8.90 -0.29 0.15
CA ALA A 98 9.96 -0.82 0.98
C ALA A 98 11.28 -0.13 0.61
N ILE A 99 11.96 0.43 1.60
CA ILE A 99 13.20 1.19 1.43
C ILE A 99 14.34 0.37 2.02
N ASP A 100 15.42 0.19 1.25
CA ASP A 100 16.60 -0.49 1.75
C ASP A 100 17.23 0.29 2.93
N ASP A 101 17.50 -0.42 4.01
CA ASP A 101 18.19 0.10 5.17
C ASP A 101 19.33 -0.86 5.58
N PRO A 102 20.37 -0.98 4.76
CA PRO A 102 21.42 -1.99 4.98
C PRO A 102 22.24 -1.76 6.26
N LEU A 103 22.19 -0.55 6.82
CA LEU A 103 22.96 -0.18 8.01
C LEU A 103 22.08 -0.02 9.25
N GLU A 104 20.78 -0.27 9.16
CA GLU A 104 19.80 -0.02 10.24
C GLU A 104 19.95 1.37 10.85
N SER A 105 20.14 2.38 9.99
CA SER A 105 20.54 3.71 10.38
C SER A 105 19.36 4.63 10.67
N ARG A 106 19.57 5.58 11.59
CA ARG A 106 18.60 6.65 11.83
C ARG A 106 18.38 7.53 10.60
N VAL A 107 19.35 7.59 9.70
CA VAL A 107 19.26 8.36 8.45
C VAL A 107 18.20 7.77 7.53
N ALA A 108 18.18 6.45 7.36
CA ALA A 108 17.16 5.78 6.53
C ALA A 108 15.76 6.01 7.10
N VAL A 109 15.57 5.98 8.41
CA VAL A 109 14.28 6.29 9.05
C VAL A 109 13.87 7.73 8.78
N ALA A 110 14.79 8.68 8.92
CA ALA A 110 14.51 10.10 8.64
C ALA A 110 14.13 10.33 7.17
N GLU A 111 14.83 9.69 6.24
CA GLU A 111 14.49 9.72 4.81
C GLU A 111 13.14 9.09 4.54
N ALA A 112 12.82 7.99 5.22
CA ALA A 112 11.53 7.31 5.10
C ALA A 112 10.37 8.20 5.59
N VAL A 113 10.55 8.97 6.66
CA VAL A 113 9.55 9.94 7.14
C VAL A 113 9.28 11.01 6.09
N VAL A 114 10.32 11.54 5.45
CA VAL A 114 10.17 12.53 4.37
C VAL A 114 9.47 11.93 3.16
N LEU A 115 9.89 10.74 2.73
CA LEU A 115 9.25 10.03 1.62
C LEU A 115 7.77 9.74 1.91
N ALA A 116 7.47 9.32 3.12
CA ALA A 116 6.09 9.05 3.53
C ALA A 116 5.20 10.30 3.43
N ALA A 117 5.70 11.45 3.87
CA ALA A 117 4.98 12.71 3.76
C ALA A 117 4.77 13.12 2.29
N GLN A 118 5.78 12.93 1.45
CA GLN A 118 5.69 13.20 0.02
C GLN A 118 4.68 12.26 -0.67
N LEU A 119 4.72 10.97 -0.35
CA LEU A 119 3.80 9.99 -0.88
C LEU A 119 2.37 10.27 -0.45
N GLU A 120 2.16 10.57 0.84
CA GLU A 120 0.84 10.93 1.36
C GLU A 120 0.25 12.13 0.60
N ALA A 121 1.04 13.18 0.42
CA ALA A 121 0.61 14.37 -0.34
C ALA A 121 0.31 14.03 -1.80
N ALA A 122 1.14 13.22 -2.43
CA ALA A 122 1.01 12.88 -3.86
C ALA A 122 -0.24 12.03 -4.15
N VAL A 123 -0.61 11.11 -3.27
CA VAL A 123 -1.75 10.22 -3.47
C VAL A 123 -3.03 10.68 -2.77
N GLY A 124 -2.98 11.80 -2.06
CA GLY A 124 -4.13 12.26 -1.27
C GLY A 124 -4.42 11.38 -0.07
N GLY A 125 -3.37 10.86 0.58
CA GLY A 125 -3.48 10.02 1.75
C GLY A 125 -3.92 10.77 3.00
N THR A 126 -4.43 10.04 3.98
CA THR A 126 -4.88 10.59 5.26
C THR A 126 -4.03 10.18 6.44
N ALA A 127 -3.29 9.11 6.32
CA ALA A 127 -2.45 8.58 7.39
C ALA A 127 -1.24 7.84 6.85
N THR A 128 -0.18 7.82 7.64
CA THR A 128 1.08 7.16 7.32
C THR A 128 1.53 6.27 8.46
N LEU A 129 2.13 5.14 8.12
CA LEU A 129 2.68 4.16 9.06
C LEU A 129 4.05 3.72 8.55
N LEU A 130 5.08 3.85 9.38
CA LEU A 130 6.41 3.32 9.11
C LEU A 130 6.67 2.14 10.03
N GLY A 131 7.19 1.07 9.49
CA GLY A 131 7.62 -0.10 10.26
C GLY A 131 9.03 -0.54 9.91
N ALA A 132 9.69 -1.16 10.88
CA ALA A 132 10.96 -1.85 10.66
C ALA A 132 10.69 -3.31 10.32
N GLU A 133 11.51 -3.86 9.42
CA GLU A 133 11.53 -5.29 9.11
C GLU A 133 10.14 -5.92 8.83
N VAL A 134 9.72 -5.84 7.59
CA VAL A 134 8.55 -6.59 7.12
C VAL A 134 7.29 -6.36 7.96
N LEU A 135 6.92 -5.08 8.10
CA LEU A 135 5.58 -4.77 8.58
C LEU A 135 4.60 -5.20 7.49
N PRO A 136 3.77 -6.25 7.70
CA PRO A 136 2.79 -6.65 6.69
C PRO A 136 1.85 -5.49 6.41
N PRO A 137 1.48 -5.23 5.14
CA PRO A 137 0.52 -4.20 4.83
C PRO A 137 -0.80 -4.46 5.57
N PRO A 138 -1.30 -3.48 6.34
CA PRO A 138 -2.58 -3.62 7.02
C PRO A 138 -3.73 -3.82 6.04
N GLN A 139 -4.60 -4.79 6.29
CA GLN A 139 -5.75 -5.11 5.45
C GLN A 139 -7.09 -4.66 6.02
N ASP A 140 -7.07 -4.02 7.18
CA ASP A 140 -8.22 -3.35 7.77
C ASP A 140 -7.77 -2.31 8.81
N ARG A 141 -8.74 -1.59 9.39
CA ARG A 141 -8.48 -0.55 10.40
C ARG A 141 -7.85 -1.10 11.67
N ASP A 142 -8.26 -2.28 12.09
CA ASP A 142 -7.75 -2.88 13.30
C ASP A 142 -6.27 -3.23 13.14
N GLU A 143 -5.90 -3.83 12.01
CA GLU A 143 -4.50 -4.12 11.70
C GLU A 143 -3.66 -2.84 11.62
N TRP A 144 -4.22 -1.76 11.08
CA TRP A 144 -3.53 -0.46 11.05
C TRP A 144 -3.27 0.08 12.45
N ARG A 145 -4.29 0.06 13.31
CA ARG A 145 -4.17 0.53 14.69
C ARG A 145 -3.26 -0.33 15.54
N ASP A 146 -3.35 -1.64 15.39
CA ASP A 146 -2.69 -2.62 16.24
C ASP A 146 -1.32 -3.06 15.69
N ALA A 147 -0.84 -2.46 14.59
CA ALA A 147 0.42 -2.80 13.99
C ALA A 147 1.58 -2.68 14.99
N GLU A 148 2.39 -3.72 15.04
CA GLU A 148 3.59 -3.80 15.88
C GLU A 148 4.83 -3.33 15.10
N ALA A 149 5.95 -3.15 15.80
CA ALA A 149 7.23 -2.72 15.21
C ALA A 149 7.14 -1.39 14.44
N VAL A 150 6.26 -0.50 14.90
CA VAL A 150 6.03 0.81 14.29
C VAL A 150 7.12 1.79 14.72
N LEU A 151 7.75 2.43 13.75
CA LEU A 151 8.78 3.46 13.95
C LEU A 151 8.20 4.87 13.95
N HIS A 152 7.11 5.10 13.23
CA HIS A 152 6.48 6.40 13.09
C HIS A 152 5.04 6.27 12.61
N ARG A 153 4.17 7.15 13.12
CA ARG A 153 2.79 7.31 12.66
C ARG A 153 2.47 8.78 12.45
N SER A 154 1.65 9.08 11.46
CA SER A 154 1.07 10.41 11.29
C SER A 154 -0.32 10.31 10.67
N GLY A 155 -1.14 11.34 10.87
CA GLY A 155 -2.49 11.41 10.32
C GLY A 155 -3.49 10.49 11.01
N SER A 156 -4.68 10.38 10.41
CA SER A 156 -5.78 9.57 10.92
C SER A 156 -6.47 8.80 9.82
N ILE A 157 -6.81 7.54 10.09
CA ILE A 157 -7.67 6.71 9.24
C ILE A 157 -9.15 6.84 9.62
N GLU A 158 -9.45 7.55 10.69
CA GLU A 158 -10.82 7.79 11.12
C GLU A 158 -11.50 8.67 10.07
N THR A 159 -12.61 8.21 9.53
CA THR A 159 -13.50 9.09 8.80
C THR A 159 -14.01 10.12 9.79
N SER A 160 -13.98 11.40 9.41
CA SER A 160 -14.71 12.42 10.16
C SER A 160 -16.16 11.95 10.20
N GLY A 161 -16.53 11.30 11.32
CA GLY A 161 -17.90 10.89 11.51
C GLY A 161 -18.73 12.16 11.57
N THR A 162 -19.48 12.38 10.54
CA THR A 162 -20.66 13.23 10.64
C THR A 162 -21.66 12.43 11.45
N ASP A 163 -21.82 12.82 12.69
CA ASP A 163 -22.95 12.41 13.48
C ASP A 163 -24.27 12.82 12.81
#